data_2ae2b5b68a476e53ad131d4b6d318630
#
_entry.id   2ae2b5b68a476e53ad131d4b6d318630
#
_cell.length_a   1.000
_cell.length_b   1.000
_cell.length_c   1.000
_cell.angle_alpha   90.00
_cell.angle_beta   90.00
_cell.angle_gamma   90.00
#
_symmetry.space_group_name_H-M   'P 1'
#
loop_
_entity.id
_entity.type
_entity.pdbx_description
1 polymer ?
#
loop_
_entity_poly.entity_id
_entity_poly.type
_entity_poly.pdbx_seq_one_letter_code
_entity_poly.pdbx_strand_id
1 'polypeptide(L)'
;MEEKRIVIRTFGYFDIFVDGETIPFSCKKAKELLALLVDRRGGFVTTGDAISYLWEDECTEKRIKDKFRKVVKELRRTLNAYGIERVLHRVNQESRIRTEHVECDLYDYLEDEEKHKKLFKGVYMTNYSWAENTLGTLLNQKE
;
A
#
# COMPACT_ATOMS: atom_id res chain seq x y z
N MET A 1 -8.72 -19.01 -17.32
CA MET A 1 -9.29 -17.76 -16.77
C MET A 1 -8.24 -16.67 -16.71
N GLU A 2 -8.59 -15.52 -17.24
CA GLU A 2 -7.66 -14.41 -17.22
C GLU A 2 -7.58 -13.80 -15.83
N GLU A 3 -6.36 -13.51 -15.40
CA GLU A 3 -6.17 -12.79 -14.15
C GLU A 3 -6.58 -11.33 -14.34
N LYS A 4 -7.14 -10.75 -13.30
CA LYS A 4 -7.52 -9.34 -13.32
C LYS A 4 -6.28 -8.47 -13.31
N ARG A 5 -6.32 -7.38 -14.07
CA ARG A 5 -5.25 -6.39 -14.10
C ARG A 5 -5.38 -5.47 -12.89
N ILE A 6 -4.32 -5.39 -12.11
CA ILE A 6 -4.28 -4.59 -10.89
C ILE A 6 -3.29 -3.47 -11.06
N VAL A 7 -3.77 -2.23 -11.00
CA VAL A 7 -2.95 -1.02 -11.15
C VAL A 7 -3.03 -0.20 -9.88
N ILE A 8 -1.89 0.21 -9.38
CA ILE A 8 -1.80 1.00 -8.14
C ILE A 8 -1.20 2.36 -8.46
N ARG A 9 -1.90 3.42 -8.04
CA ARG A 9 -1.43 4.79 -8.17
C ARG A 9 -0.89 5.25 -6.83
N THR A 10 0.39 5.63 -6.79
CA THR A 10 1.02 6.18 -5.60
C THR A 10 1.39 7.65 -5.77
N PHE A 11 1.66 8.08 -7.01
CA PHE A 11 2.02 9.47 -7.30
C PHE A 11 0.74 10.30 -7.36
N GLY A 12 0.43 10.97 -6.24
CA GLY A 12 -0.80 11.66 -6.00
C GLY A 12 -1.57 10.99 -4.88
N TYR A 13 -2.88 10.91 -5.02
CA TYR A 13 -3.74 10.21 -4.06
C TYR A 13 -3.62 8.70 -4.28
N PHE A 14 -3.36 7.96 -3.20
CA PHE A 14 -3.25 6.50 -3.30
C PHE A 14 -4.60 5.87 -3.68
N ASP A 15 -4.58 5.06 -4.72
CA ASP A 15 -5.74 4.29 -5.14
C ASP A 15 -5.32 2.99 -5.82
N ILE A 16 -6.24 2.03 -5.84
CA ILE A 16 -6.03 0.75 -6.50
C ILE A 16 -7.18 0.51 -7.49
N PHE A 17 -6.83 0.06 -8.69
CA PHE A 17 -7.75 -0.15 -9.78
C PHE A 17 -7.71 -1.61 -10.22
N VAL A 18 -8.88 -2.21 -10.41
CA VAL A 18 -9.01 -3.58 -10.91
C VAL A 18 -9.75 -3.50 -12.24
N ASP A 19 -9.07 -3.92 -13.30
CA ASP A 19 -9.60 -3.84 -14.67
C ASP A 19 -10.13 -2.43 -15.00
N GLY A 20 -9.39 -1.42 -14.53
CA GLY A 20 -9.70 -0.02 -14.82
C GLY A 20 -10.68 0.66 -13.88
N GLU A 21 -11.23 -0.07 -12.92
CA GLU A 21 -12.19 0.49 -11.97
C GLU A 21 -11.58 0.61 -10.57
N THR A 22 -11.79 1.75 -9.92
CA THR A 22 -11.32 1.99 -8.55
C THR A 22 -12.07 1.09 -7.58
N ILE A 23 -11.32 0.46 -6.66
CA ILE A 23 -11.93 -0.35 -5.60
C ILE A 23 -12.34 0.55 -4.44
N PRO A 24 -13.63 0.52 -4.04
CA PRO A 24 -14.03 1.23 -2.82
C PRO A 24 -13.63 0.44 -1.57
N PHE A 25 -13.17 1.15 -0.56
CA PHE A 25 -12.85 0.57 0.74
C PHE A 25 -13.81 1.10 1.80
N SER A 26 -14.60 0.23 2.40
CA SER A 26 -15.47 0.61 3.52
C SER A 26 -14.64 0.84 4.79
N CYS A 27 -13.50 0.18 4.91
CA CYS A 27 -12.58 0.34 6.04
C CYS A 27 -11.38 1.18 5.60
N LYS A 28 -11.32 2.43 6.06
CA LYS A 28 -10.23 3.35 5.69
C LYS A 28 -8.86 2.84 6.13
N LYS A 29 -8.79 2.24 7.30
CA LYS A 29 -7.52 1.67 7.81
C LYS A 29 -7.06 0.48 7.00
N ALA A 30 -7.97 -0.28 6.39
CA ALA A 30 -7.59 -1.38 5.49
C ALA A 30 -6.94 -0.84 4.22
N LYS A 31 -7.45 0.25 3.67
CA LYS A 31 -6.84 0.92 2.51
C LYS A 31 -5.47 1.46 2.89
N GLU A 32 -5.34 2.06 4.06
CA GLU A 32 -4.07 2.59 4.56
C GLU A 32 -3.03 1.47 4.76
N LEU A 33 -3.46 0.32 5.30
CA LEU A 33 -2.57 -0.83 5.44
C LEU A 33 -2.03 -1.28 4.08
N LEU A 34 -2.92 -1.40 3.09
CA LEU A 34 -2.48 -1.76 1.73
C LEU A 34 -1.47 -0.74 1.19
N ALA A 35 -1.74 0.56 1.39
CA ALA A 35 -0.82 1.60 0.96
C ALA A 35 0.56 1.47 1.62
N LEU A 36 0.59 1.15 2.91
CA LEU A 36 1.84 0.92 3.63
C LEU A 36 2.62 -0.25 3.02
N LEU A 37 1.93 -1.35 2.70
CA LEU A 37 2.57 -2.51 2.08
C LEU A 37 3.11 -2.16 0.68
N VAL A 38 2.38 -1.36 -0.07
CA VAL A 38 2.84 -0.86 -1.38
C VAL A 38 4.11 -0.03 -1.20
N ASP A 39 4.12 0.88 -0.23
CA ASP A 39 5.28 1.73 0.09
C ASP A 39 6.52 0.90 0.41
N ARG A 40 6.36 -0.25 1.06
CA ARG A 40 7.45 -1.13 1.44
C ARG A 40 7.92 -2.05 0.31
N ARG A 41 7.32 -1.96 -0.85
CA ARG A 41 7.81 -2.55 -2.12
C ARG A 41 8.07 -4.05 -2.04
N GLY A 42 7.18 -4.78 -1.40
CA GLY A 42 7.28 -6.24 -1.26
C GLY A 42 8.03 -6.70 -0.03
N GLY A 43 8.61 -5.80 0.75
CA GLY A 43 9.23 -6.15 2.02
C GLY A 43 8.16 -6.48 3.06
N PHE A 44 8.45 -7.46 3.92
CA PHE A 44 7.54 -7.79 5.00
C PHE A 44 7.44 -6.67 6.03
N VAL A 45 6.23 -6.40 6.48
CA VAL A 45 5.94 -5.42 7.52
C VAL A 45 5.40 -6.17 8.73
N THR A 46 6.05 -5.99 9.89
CA THR A 46 5.61 -6.66 11.12
C THR A 46 4.32 -6.02 11.63
N THR A 47 3.60 -6.77 12.47
CA THR A 47 2.40 -6.24 13.12
C THR A 47 2.71 -4.97 13.92
N GLY A 48 3.82 -4.97 14.66
CA GLY A 48 4.23 -3.80 15.44
C GLY A 48 4.49 -2.57 14.58
N ASP A 49 5.23 -2.74 13.48
CA ASP A 49 5.50 -1.64 12.56
C ASP A 49 4.21 -1.10 11.94
N ALA A 50 3.34 -2.00 11.47
CA ALA A 50 2.08 -1.59 10.87
C ALA A 50 1.24 -0.77 11.85
N ILE A 51 1.14 -1.23 13.10
CA ILE A 51 0.39 -0.54 14.15
C ILE A 51 0.95 0.86 14.37
N SER A 52 2.27 0.99 14.43
CA SER A 52 2.90 2.30 14.69
C SER A 52 2.60 3.32 13.60
N TYR A 53 2.43 2.90 12.35
CA TYR A 53 2.07 3.79 11.25
C TYR A 53 0.57 4.06 11.18
N LEU A 54 -0.25 3.04 11.42
CA LEU A 54 -1.70 3.18 11.28
C LEU A 54 -2.33 3.95 12.45
N TRP A 55 -1.75 3.85 13.62
CA TRP A 55 -2.25 4.50 14.86
C TRP A 55 -1.11 5.16 15.61
N GLU A 56 -0.46 6.16 15.00
CA GLU A 56 0.69 6.86 15.58
C GLU A 56 0.49 7.25 17.04
N ASP A 57 -0.66 7.84 17.36
CA ASP A 57 -0.94 8.36 18.69
C ASP A 57 -1.54 7.34 19.64
N GLU A 58 -1.92 6.18 19.13
CA GLU A 58 -2.64 5.16 19.89
C GLU A 58 -1.94 3.82 19.92
N CYS A 59 -0.68 3.75 19.50
CA CYS A 59 0.02 2.46 19.35
C CYS A 59 0.22 1.70 20.68
N THR A 60 0.04 2.38 21.82
CA THR A 60 0.14 1.76 23.13
C THR A 60 -1.21 1.34 23.70
N GLU A 61 -2.30 1.58 22.97
CA GLU A 61 -3.63 1.20 23.43
C GLU A 61 -3.72 -0.31 23.64
N LYS A 62 -4.39 -0.69 24.73
CA LYS A 62 -4.48 -2.09 25.18
C LYS A 62 -5.08 -3.03 24.11
N ARG A 63 -6.04 -2.52 23.30
CA ARG A 63 -6.75 -3.33 22.29
C ARG A 63 -6.27 -3.09 20.88
N ILE A 64 -5.11 -2.47 20.72
CA ILE A 64 -4.64 -2.09 19.39
C ILE A 64 -4.40 -3.31 18.49
N LYS A 65 -3.93 -4.42 19.06
CA LYS A 65 -3.72 -5.64 18.29
C LYS A 65 -5.02 -6.23 17.76
N ASP A 66 -6.09 -6.11 18.54
CA ASP A 66 -7.42 -6.57 18.11
C ASP A 66 -7.95 -5.68 17.00
N LYS A 67 -7.72 -4.37 17.10
CA LYS A 67 -8.07 -3.44 16.02
C LYS A 67 -7.32 -3.80 14.74
N PHE A 68 -6.03 -4.11 14.86
CA PHE A 68 -5.22 -4.48 13.70
C PHE A 68 -5.73 -5.77 13.05
N ARG A 69 -6.09 -6.79 13.84
CA ARG A 69 -6.66 -8.03 13.29
C ARG A 69 -7.91 -7.77 12.48
N LYS A 70 -8.78 -6.88 12.96
CA LYS A 70 -9.99 -6.49 12.24
C LYS A 70 -9.65 -5.80 10.93
N VAL A 71 -8.63 -4.94 10.93
CA VAL A 71 -8.20 -4.24 9.72
C VAL A 71 -7.67 -5.25 8.69
N VAL A 72 -6.87 -6.22 9.10
CA VAL A 72 -6.36 -7.26 8.20
C VAL A 72 -7.53 -8.05 7.60
N LYS A 73 -8.49 -8.41 8.44
CA LYS A 73 -9.68 -9.15 8.00
C LYS A 73 -10.47 -8.36 6.95
N GLU A 74 -10.67 -7.05 7.20
CA GLU A 74 -11.39 -6.19 6.26
C GLU A 74 -10.62 -6.02 4.95
N LEU A 75 -9.29 -5.91 5.02
CA LEU A 75 -8.47 -5.84 3.81
C LEU A 75 -8.65 -7.11 2.98
N ARG A 76 -8.54 -8.30 3.60
CA ARG A 76 -8.74 -9.55 2.89
C ARG A 76 -10.12 -9.67 2.28
N ARG A 77 -11.15 -9.24 3.02
CA ARG A 77 -12.52 -9.27 2.54
C ARG A 77 -12.70 -8.41 1.29
N THR A 78 -12.13 -7.19 1.32
CA THR A 78 -12.21 -6.28 0.18
C THR A 78 -11.48 -6.85 -1.04
N LEU A 79 -10.25 -7.32 -0.84
CA LEU A 79 -9.49 -7.90 -1.94
C LEU A 79 -10.17 -9.14 -2.52
N ASN A 80 -10.72 -9.98 -1.66
CA ASN A 80 -11.44 -11.18 -2.11
C ASN A 80 -12.69 -10.83 -2.90
N ALA A 81 -13.41 -9.79 -2.47
CA ALA A 81 -14.62 -9.35 -3.16
C ALA A 81 -14.36 -8.96 -4.62
N TYR A 82 -13.14 -8.51 -4.92
CA TYR A 82 -12.74 -8.12 -6.27
C TYR A 82 -11.86 -9.17 -6.95
N GLY A 83 -11.73 -10.35 -6.33
CA GLY A 83 -10.97 -11.46 -6.92
C GLY A 83 -9.47 -11.24 -6.99
N ILE A 84 -8.92 -10.42 -6.10
CA ILE A 84 -7.49 -10.05 -6.10
C ILE A 84 -6.79 -10.34 -4.78
N GLU A 85 -7.29 -11.30 -4.01
CA GLU A 85 -6.69 -11.65 -2.72
C GLU A 85 -5.24 -12.11 -2.83
N ARG A 86 -4.80 -12.55 -4.01
CA ARG A 86 -3.42 -12.95 -4.27
C ARG A 86 -2.39 -11.83 -4.05
N VAL A 87 -2.86 -10.58 -4.03
CA VAL A 87 -2.00 -9.41 -3.82
C VAL A 87 -1.40 -9.41 -2.41
N LEU A 88 -2.13 -9.90 -1.44
CA LEU A 88 -1.71 -9.90 -0.04
C LEU A 88 -1.08 -11.23 0.34
N HIS A 89 0.13 -11.18 0.87
CA HIS A 89 0.84 -12.34 1.40
C HIS A 89 1.09 -12.10 2.89
N ARG A 90 0.59 -13.01 3.73
CA ARG A 90 0.73 -12.87 5.18
C ARG A 90 1.22 -14.18 5.78
N VAL A 91 2.37 -14.14 6.45
CA VAL A 91 3.04 -15.29 7.06
C VAL A 91 3.63 -14.86 8.40
N ASN A 92 3.42 -15.68 9.44
CA ASN A 92 4.00 -15.44 10.77
C ASN A 92 3.72 -14.02 11.30
N GLN A 93 2.49 -13.54 11.10
CA GLN A 93 2.05 -12.21 11.55
C GLN A 93 2.78 -11.04 10.86
N GLU A 94 3.41 -11.31 9.73
CA GLU A 94 4.00 -10.28 8.88
C GLU A 94 3.26 -10.24 7.55
N SER A 95 3.17 -9.05 6.97
CA SER A 95 2.43 -8.84 5.73
C SER A 95 3.32 -8.21 4.68
N ARG A 96 3.07 -8.57 3.41
CA ARG A 96 3.70 -7.91 2.28
C ARG A 96 2.75 -7.91 1.09
N ILE A 97 3.00 -7.01 0.16
CA ILE A 97 2.34 -7.06 -1.14
C ILE A 97 3.16 -7.96 -2.06
N ARG A 98 2.49 -8.75 -2.90
CA ARG A 98 3.16 -9.50 -3.95
C ARG A 98 3.30 -8.59 -5.16
N THR A 99 4.48 -7.99 -5.30
CA THR A 99 4.71 -6.98 -6.34
C THR A 99 4.57 -7.54 -7.76
N GLU A 100 4.80 -8.82 -7.92
CA GLU A 100 4.69 -9.50 -9.22
C GLU A 100 3.27 -9.56 -9.76
N HIS A 101 2.28 -9.28 -8.92
CA HIS A 101 0.87 -9.33 -9.31
C HIS A 101 0.25 -7.95 -9.59
N VAL A 102 1.03 -6.89 -9.48
CA VAL A 102 0.50 -5.53 -9.63
C VAL A 102 1.37 -4.68 -10.55
N GLU A 103 0.74 -3.66 -11.16
CA GLU A 103 1.43 -2.59 -11.86
C GLU A 103 1.36 -1.38 -10.95
N CYS A 104 2.50 -0.73 -10.71
CA CYS A 104 2.57 0.38 -9.77
C CYS A 104 3.50 1.46 -10.31
N ASP A 105 3.03 2.70 -10.30
CA ASP A 105 3.80 3.83 -10.82
C ASP A 105 5.12 4.03 -10.06
N LEU A 106 5.11 3.87 -8.73
CA LEU A 106 6.33 3.95 -7.93
C LEU A 106 7.35 2.91 -8.38
N TYR A 107 6.91 1.66 -8.58
CA TYR A 107 7.79 0.56 -8.94
C TYR A 107 8.39 0.77 -10.33
N ASP A 108 7.58 1.22 -11.28
CA ASP A 108 8.06 1.55 -12.63
C ASP A 108 9.09 2.67 -12.58
N TYR A 109 8.80 3.71 -11.81
CA TYR A 109 9.70 4.85 -11.65
C TYR A 109 11.05 4.42 -11.05
N LEU A 110 11.03 3.60 -10.00
CA LEU A 110 12.27 3.16 -9.34
C LEU A 110 13.09 2.20 -10.19
N GLU A 111 12.43 1.44 -11.05
CA GLU A 111 13.13 0.52 -11.95
C GLU A 111 13.94 1.27 -13.00
N ASP A 112 13.40 2.35 -13.55
CA ASP A 112 14.10 3.18 -14.53
C ASP A 112 13.60 4.62 -14.40
N GLU A 113 14.27 5.39 -13.56
CA GLU A 113 13.90 6.78 -13.27
C GLU A 113 13.98 7.66 -14.51
N GLU A 114 14.96 7.43 -15.37
CA GLU A 114 15.15 8.23 -16.57
C GLU A 114 13.99 8.02 -17.54
N LYS A 115 13.62 6.76 -17.78
CA LYS A 115 12.53 6.41 -18.68
C LYS A 115 11.18 6.93 -18.17
N HIS A 116 10.98 6.90 -16.85
CA HIS A 116 9.71 7.23 -16.21
C HIS A 116 9.70 8.56 -15.46
N LYS A 117 10.64 9.43 -15.75
CA LYS A 117 10.78 10.70 -15.02
C LYS A 117 9.52 11.57 -15.01
N LYS A 118 8.66 11.42 -16.00
CA LYS A 118 7.41 12.18 -16.06
C LYS A 118 6.33 11.67 -15.11
N LEU A 119 6.48 10.46 -14.58
CA LEU A 119 5.49 9.89 -13.66
C LEU A 119 5.51 10.60 -12.32
N PHE A 120 6.70 10.91 -11.81
CA PHE A 120 6.83 11.54 -10.49
C PHE A 120 6.90 13.06 -10.63
N LYS A 121 5.93 13.75 -10.06
CA LYS A 121 5.83 15.21 -10.11
C LYS A 121 5.91 15.86 -8.73
N GLY A 122 6.57 15.19 -7.79
CA GLY A 122 6.76 15.71 -6.44
C GLY A 122 5.61 15.44 -5.49
N VAL A 123 4.71 14.53 -5.84
CA VAL A 123 3.53 14.20 -5.03
C VAL A 123 3.46 12.69 -4.84
N TYR A 124 3.26 12.23 -3.61
CA TYR A 124 3.25 10.81 -3.28
C TYR A 124 2.28 10.52 -2.14
N MET A 125 1.34 9.61 -2.37
CA MET A 125 0.34 9.13 -1.38
C MET A 125 -0.17 10.24 -0.44
N THR A 126 -0.77 11.27 -1.02
CA THR A 126 -1.19 12.47 -0.27
C THR A 126 -2.23 12.21 0.82
N ASN A 127 -2.87 11.05 0.80
CA ASN A 127 -3.82 10.68 1.85
C ASN A 127 -3.15 10.30 3.19
N TYR A 128 -1.84 10.06 3.22
CA TYR A 128 -1.17 9.55 4.44
C TYR A 128 0.06 10.37 4.81
N SER A 129 0.11 10.82 6.07
CA SER A 129 1.23 11.64 6.56
C SER A 129 2.56 10.87 6.61
N TRP A 130 2.52 9.57 6.93
CA TRP A 130 3.74 8.78 7.00
C TRP A 130 4.42 8.64 5.63
N ALA A 131 3.68 8.84 4.55
CA ALA A 131 4.24 8.76 3.20
C ALA A 131 5.27 9.85 2.90
N GLU A 132 5.31 10.90 3.72
CA GLU A 132 6.29 11.98 3.58
C GLU A 132 7.73 11.48 3.65
N ASN A 133 7.98 10.41 4.38
CA ASN A 133 9.33 9.81 4.47
C ASN A 133 9.80 9.33 3.10
N THR A 134 8.95 8.60 2.38
CA THR A 134 9.27 8.12 1.04
C THR A 134 9.32 9.28 0.05
N LEU A 135 8.41 10.25 0.18
CA LEU A 135 8.43 11.45 -0.66
C LEU A 135 9.77 12.18 -0.54
N GLY A 136 10.27 12.35 0.69
CA GLY A 136 11.57 12.99 0.92
C GLY A 136 12.69 12.27 0.21
N THR A 137 12.69 10.93 0.27
CA THR A 137 13.70 10.12 -0.42
C THR A 137 13.62 10.30 -1.93
N LEU A 138 12.40 10.29 -2.50
CA LEU A 138 12.20 10.47 -3.93
C LEU A 138 12.67 11.85 -4.41
N LEU A 139 12.40 12.88 -3.62
CA LEU A 139 12.82 14.25 -3.95
C LEU A 139 14.34 14.38 -3.93
N ASN A 140 15.00 13.75 -2.98
CA ASN A 140 16.48 13.81 -2.85
C ASN A 140 17.18 13.11 -4.02
N GLN A 141 16.57 12.07 -4.58
CA GLN A 141 17.14 11.34 -5.71
C GLN A 141 17.16 12.16 -7.01
N LYS A 142 16.43 13.27 -7.05
CA LYS A 142 16.37 14.13 -8.23
C LYS A 142 17.54 15.13 -8.35
N GLU A 143 18.34 15.23 -7.32
CA GLU A 143 19.48 16.16 -7.33
C GLU A 143 20.71 15.61 -8.10
#